data_fad87787d66bd2f39010a5fa566e9aa6
#
_entry.id   fad87787d66bd2f39010a5fa566e9aa6
#
_cell.length_a   1.000
_cell.length_b   1.000
_cell.length_c   1.000
_cell.angle_alpha   90.00
_cell.angle_beta   90.00
_cell.angle_gamma   90.00
#
_symmetry.space_group_name_H-M   'P 1'
#
loop_
_entity.id
_entity.type
_entity.pdbx_description
1 polymer ?
#
loop_
_entity_poly.entity_id
_entity_poly.type
_entity_poly.pdbx_seq_one_letter_code
_entity_poly.pdbx_strand_id
1 'polypeptide(L)'
;MATAQQRVYVISDLHLGGAPPAAPGERGFQLCTQVDALAEFIRQLAAQPVEPDDRLELVINGDFVDFLAEEGPAGPGGSPWSPIKEDPQLARQLLGDIARRNQPVMTALSTLQQRGHTLTLLLGNHDVELAFPAVREALAAILGVPPGGALRFIHDGEAYRIGDALIEHGNRYDRFNVVDHDALRRVCSLQSRGQRVPEALRMPPPVGSQLVAEVMNPIKRDYPFIDLLKPESTAAVPLLLALEPKVRGHAARLAALAVRASQHTYVTPAMPKRSGDISAVAAGRGGELGARVADLGARVGAAPPSADEAELQRVLVEALGPAAGGQFLAQLGPPGAGPEGARRGDIASRSGGWSGGLSLLQLVFGGGEAASQSRLTALHNALVAFCDSALFDTHQEAVPSPYLLAARELAQGEIRHVVLGHTHLARNIELPSGGRYLNSGTWADLMRVPADVLGPDSQKARVALEGLVQDLRARRFQSLIWQRPTYARLRLAGDRVVEASVEEYQGRHGPL
;
A
#
# COMPACT_ATOMS: atom_id res chain seq x y z
N MET A 1 -35.88 24.57 -13.21
CA MET A 1 -35.32 24.24 -11.88
C MET A 1 -33.90 23.87 -12.07
N ALA A 2 -32.96 24.47 -11.34
CA ALA A 2 -31.59 24.04 -11.35
C ALA A 2 -31.50 22.58 -10.84
N THR A 3 -30.78 21.73 -11.55
CA THR A 3 -30.58 20.33 -11.10
C THR A 3 -29.76 20.36 -9.83
N ALA A 4 -30.22 19.66 -8.78
CA ALA A 4 -29.45 19.50 -7.54
C ALA A 4 -28.02 19.04 -7.87
N GLN A 5 -27.04 19.69 -7.28
CA GLN A 5 -25.63 19.35 -7.49
C GLN A 5 -25.11 18.54 -6.30
N GLN A 6 -24.33 17.52 -6.59
CA GLN A 6 -23.59 16.78 -5.57
C GLN A 6 -22.10 16.97 -5.79
N ARG A 7 -21.42 17.40 -4.71
CA ARG A 7 -19.95 17.53 -4.66
C ARG A 7 -19.40 16.40 -3.81
N VAL A 8 -18.54 15.60 -4.39
CA VAL A 8 -17.89 14.46 -3.73
C VAL A 8 -16.39 14.68 -3.72
N TYR A 9 -15.81 14.65 -2.54
CA TYR A 9 -14.37 14.72 -2.33
C TYR A 9 -13.90 13.36 -1.84
N VAL A 10 -12.90 12.78 -2.50
CA VAL A 10 -12.37 11.46 -2.17
C VAL A 10 -10.93 11.61 -1.75
N ILE A 11 -10.61 11.16 -0.55
CA ILE A 11 -9.24 11.02 -0.03
C ILE A 11 -9.00 9.55 0.33
N SER A 12 -7.77 9.10 0.31
CA SER A 12 -7.39 7.74 0.71
C SER A 12 -6.01 7.72 1.34
N ASP A 13 -5.62 6.58 1.86
CA ASP A 13 -4.25 6.33 2.30
C ASP A 13 -3.77 7.39 3.31
N LEU A 14 -4.60 7.65 4.31
CA LEU A 14 -4.29 8.61 5.38
C LEU A 14 -3.36 8.00 6.42
N HIS A 15 -3.44 6.69 6.63
CA HIS A 15 -2.61 5.93 7.57
C HIS A 15 -2.43 6.61 8.93
N LEU A 16 -3.54 7.09 9.52
CA LEU A 16 -3.51 7.67 10.85
C LEU A 16 -3.21 6.59 11.87
N GLY A 17 -2.03 6.62 12.47
CA GLY A 17 -1.57 5.60 13.42
C GLY A 17 -0.07 5.65 13.63
N GLY A 18 0.44 4.67 14.35
CA GLY A 18 1.83 4.55 14.70
C GLY A 18 2.27 5.48 15.84
N ALA A 19 3.29 5.06 16.57
CA ALA A 19 3.86 5.85 17.65
C ALA A 19 4.52 7.13 17.11
N PRO A 20 4.35 8.28 17.79
CA PRO A 20 5.07 9.50 17.45
C PRO A 20 6.59 9.32 17.70
N PRO A 21 7.43 10.23 17.18
CA PRO A 21 8.87 10.20 17.44
C PRO A 21 9.16 10.27 18.95
N ALA A 22 10.17 9.53 19.41
CA ALA A 22 10.58 9.50 20.81
C ALA A 22 11.28 10.77 21.24
N ALA A 23 11.96 11.48 20.30
CA ALA A 23 12.67 12.72 20.57
C ALA A 23 12.45 13.73 19.41
N PRO A 24 12.57 15.04 19.69
CA PRO A 24 12.52 16.09 18.65
C PRO A 24 13.56 15.84 17.56
N GLY A 25 13.14 15.93 16.29
CA GLY A 25 14.00 15.69 15.13
C GLY A 25 14.13 14.23 14.72
N GLU A 26 13.60 13.28 15.49
CA GLU A 26 13.46 11.89 15.09
C GLU A 26 12.15 11.68 14.34
N ARG A 27 12.06 10.56 13.61
CA ARG A 27 10.81 10.09 13.00
C ARG A 27 10.28 8.88 13.78
N GLY A 28 8.99 8.91 14.09
CA GLY A 28 8.28 7.79 14.67
C GLY A 28 7.76 6.80 13.60
N PHE A 29 6.76 6.03 13.99
CA PHE A 29 6.08 5.07 13.13
C PHE A 29 4.94 5.68 12.29
N GLN A 30 4.65 6.96 12.47
CA GLN A 30 3.59 7.65 11.76
C GLN A 30 3.91 7.80 10.27
N LEU A 31 3.01 7.34 9.40
CA LEU A 31 3.09 7.59 7.97
C LEU A 31 2.58 8.99 7.62
N CYS A 32 1.46 9.41 8.18
CA CYS A 32 0.93 10.75 8.02
C CYS A 32 1.42 11.66 9.14
N THR A 33 2.21 12.67 8.81
CA THR A 33 2.60 13.74 9.75
C THR A 33 1.84 15.05 9.50
N GLN A 34 0.97 15.10 8.48
CA GLN A 34 0.24 16.28 8.05
C GLN A 34 -1.15 16.40 8.70
N VAL A 35 -1.27 16.01 9.98
CA VAL A 35 -2.55 15.95 10.72
C VAL A 35 -3.28 17.30 10.72
N ASP A 36 -2.55 18.41 10.90
CA ASP A 36 -3.15 19.74 10.94
C ASP A 36 -3.63 20.20 9.56
N ALA A 37 -2.88 19.90 8.49
CA ALA A 37 -3.28 20.20 7.13
C ALA A 37 -4.52 19.39 6.71
N LEU A 38 -4.58 18.10 7.08
CA LEU A 38 -5.73 17.24 6.83
C LEU A 38 -6.97 17.74 7.59
N ALA A 39 -6.81 18.09 8.86
CA ALA A 39 -7.90 18.65 9.66
C ALA A 39 -8.39 19.98 9.08
N GLU A 40 -7.49 20.82 8.57
CA GLU A 40 -7.85 22.08 7.93
C GLU A 40 -8.60 21.87 6.62
N PHE A 41 -8.16 20.94 5.77
CA PHE A 41 -8.88 20.54 4.55
C PHE A 41 -10.33 20.12 4.88
N ILE A 42 -10.52 19.26 5.87
CA ILE A 42 -11.84 18.79 6.27
C ILE A 42 -12.70 19.94 6.83
N ARG A 43 -12.10 20.86 7.60
CA ARG A 43 -12.81 22.07 8.09
C ARG A 43 -13.23 22.98 6.94
N GLN A 44 -12.41 23.13 5.91
CA GLN A 44 -12.78 23.92 4.73
C GLN A 44 -13.94 23.28 3.98
N LEU A 45 -13.96 21.95 3.85
CA LEU A 45 -15.11 21.24 3.30
C LEU A 45 -16.39 21.49 4.15
N ALA A 46 -16.25 21.36 5.47
CA ALA A 46 -17.37 21.59 6.39
C ALA A 46 -17.92 23.04 6.35
N ALA A 47 -17.08 24.00 5.99
CA ALA A 47 -17.46 25.41 5.89
C ALA A 47 -18.03 25.80 4.52
N GLN A 48 -17.97 24.93 3.50
CA GLN A 48 -18.52 25.24 2.18
C GLN A 48 -20.03 25.48 2.26
N PRO A 49 -20.53 26.54 1.63
CA PRO A 49 -21.96 26.75 1.52
C PRO A 49 -22.57 25.65 0.63
N VAL A 50 -23.69 25.12 1.06
CA VAL A 50 -24.45 24.11 0.32
C VAL A 50 -25.87 24.61 0.21
N GLU A 51 -26.35 24.77 -1.03
CA GLU A 51 -27.76 25.13 -1.28
C GLU A 51 -28.68 24.03 -0.75
N PRO A 52 -29.96 24.32 -0.44
CA PRO A 52 -30.87 23.36 0.21
C PRO A 52 -30.98 22.01 -0.51
N ASP A 53 -30.90 22.02 -1.83
CA ASP A 53 -31.01 20.81 -2.66
C ASP A 53 -29.63 20.17 -2.99
N ASP A 54 -28.54 20.87 -2.70
CA ASP A 54 -27.18 20.38 -2.98
C ASP A 54 -26.68 19.49 -1.85
N ARG A 55 -25.71 18.66 -2.16
CA ARG A 55 -25.06 17.75 -1.19
C ARG A 55 -23.55 17.84 -1.30
N LEU A 56 -22.89 17.76 -0.14
CA LEU A 56 -21.45 17.58 -0.05
C LEU A 56 -21.18 16.27 0.68
N GLU A 57 -20.29 15.47 0.10
CA GLU A 57 -19.86 14.20 0.64
C GLU A 57 -18.34 14.10 0.66
N LEU A 58 -17.77 13.72 1.80
CA LEU A 58 -16.40 13.30 1.93
C LEU A 58 -16.36 11.77 1.96
N VAL A 59 -15.61 11.19 1.05
CA VAL A 59 -15.32 9.74 0.98
C VAL A 59 -13.88 9.51 1.42
N ILE A 60 -13.68 8.72 2.46
CA ILE A 60 -12.37 8.19 2.84
C ILE A 60 -12.29 6.78 2.26
N ASN A 61 -11.52 6.65 1.19
CA ASN A 61 -11.48 5.47 0.33
C ASN A 61 -10.41 4.47 0.78
N GLY A 62 -10.52 3.96 2.01
CA GLY A 62 -9.63 2.96 2.60
C GLY A 62 -8.34 3.54 3.19
N ASP A 63 -7.69 2.74 4.03
CA ASP A 63 -6.47 3.05 4.77
C ASP A 63 -6.57 4.40 5.52
N PHE A 64 -7.75 4.58 6.18
CA PHE A 64 -8.02 5.72 7.05
C PHE A 64 -7.13 5.70 8.27
N VAL A 65 -7.08 4.55 8.95
CA VAL A 65 -6.24 4.32 10.13
C VAL A 65 -5.27 3.16 9.86
N ASP A 66 -4.12 3.16 10.53
CA ASP A 66 -3.11 2.12 10.34
C ASP A 66 -2.97 1.23 11.58
N PHE A 67 -3.77 0.16 11.64
CA PHE A 67 -3.65 -0.84 12.70
C PHE A 67 -2.36 -1.63 12.61
N LEU A 68 -1.75 -1.75 11.42
CA LEU A 68 -0.49 -2.48 11.25
C LEU A 68 0.67 -1.77 11.95
N ALA A 69 0.63 -0.44 12.02
CA ALA A 69 1.65 0.37 12.71
C ALA A 69 1.49 0.37 14.25
N GLU A 70 0.38 -0.15 14.78
CA GLU A 70 0.10 -0.15 16.22
C GLU A 70 0.71 -1.37 16.92
N GLU A 71 1.40 -1.13 18.02
CA GLU A 71 1.88 -2.19 18.90
C GLU A 71 0.73 -2.76 19.74
N GLY A 72 0.71 -4.06 19.88
CA GLY A 72 -0.22 -4.80 20.74
C GLY A 72 0.53 -5.73 21.71
N PRO A 73 -0.19 -6.59 22.40
CA PRO A 73 0.43 -7.65 23.20
C PRO A 73 1.34 -8.49 22.33
N ALA A 74 2.52 -8.85 22.86
CA ALA A 74 3.48 -9.67 22.12
C ALA A 74 2.84 -11.00 21.69
N GLY A 75 2.84 -11.26 20.39
CA GLY A 75 2.35 -12.50 19.81
C GLY A 75 3.34 -13.67 19.96
N PRO A 76 3.00 -14.85 19.41
CA PRO A 76 3.93 -15.97 19.31
C PRO A 76 5.19 -15.51 18.55
N GLY A 77 6.34 -15.53 19.17
CA GLY A 77 7.60 -15.01 18.61
C GLY A 77 8.03 -13.64 19.12
N GLY A 78 7.28 -13.03 20.06
CA GLY A 78 7.69 -11.82 20.77
C GLY A 78 7.52 -10.51 20.01
N SER A 79 6.95 -10.53 18.78
CA SER A 79 6.65 -9.30 18.02
C SER A 79 5.44 -8.59 18.62
N PRO A 80 5.51 -7.26 18.86
CA PRO A 80 4.34 -6.48 19.27
C PRO A 80 3.39 -6.15 18.10
N TRP A 81 3.78 -6.44 16.87
CA TRP A 81 2.93 -6.20 15.71
C TRP A 81 2.27 -7.50 15.24
N SER A 82 1.01 -7.41 14.89
CA SER A 82 0.25 -8.49 14.26
C SER A 82 -0.38 -8.00 12.97
N PRO A 83 -0.50 -8.88 11.95
CA PRO A 83 -1.05 -8.50 10.65
C PRO A 83 -2.55 -8.20 10.68
N ILE A 84 -3.26 -8.64 11.71
CA ILE A 84 -4.66 -8.32 12.03
C ILE A 84 -4.80 -8.32 13.55
N LYS A 85 -5.56 -7.37 14.09
CA LYS A 85 -5.94 -7.32 15.51
C LYS A 85 -7.25 -8.11 15.66
N GLU A 86 -7.15 -9.45 15.78
CA GLU A 86 -8.31 -10.35 15.79
C GLU A 86 -9.27 -10.11 16.98
N ASP A 87 -8.76 -9.62 18.10
CA ASP A 87 -9.59 -9.27 19.27
C ASP A 87 -10.27 -7.90 19.03
N PRO A 88 -11.61 -7.86 18.91
CA PRO A 88 -12.33 -6.61 18.70
C PRO A 88 -12.16 -5.58 19.83
N GLN A 89 -11.89 -6.03 21.05
CA GLN A 89 -11.69 -5.11 22.18
C GLN A 89 -10.31 -4.44 22.10
N LEU A 90 -9.27 -5.20 21.73
CA LEU A 90 -7.96 -4.65 21.43
C LEU A 90 -8.02 -3.67 20.27
N ALA A 91 -8.66 -4.06 19.14
CA ALA A 91 -8.82 -3.19 17.98
C ALA A 91 -9.56 -1.89 18.34
N ARG A 92 -10.63 -1.98 19.15
CA ARG A 92 -11.36 -0.83 19.67
C ARG A 92 -10.49 0.08 20.54
N GLN A 93 -9.68 -0.49 21.42
CA GLN A 93 -8.75 0.28 22.26
C GLN A 93 -7.71 1.01 21.41
N LEU A 94 -7.08 0.32 20.46
CA LEU A 94 -6.09 0.89 19.55
C LEU A 94 -6.70 2.01 18.69
N LEU A 95 -7.93 1.83 18.20
CA LEU A 95 -8.65 2.91 17.51
C LEU A 95 -8.82 4.14 18.41
N GLY A 96 -9.15 3.96 19.68
CA GLY A 96 -9.24 5.06 20.66
C GLY A 96 -7.91 5.78 20.85
N ASP A 97 -6.80 5.03 20.84
CA ASP A 97 -5.45 5.60 20.96
C ASP A 97 -5.05 6.37 19.70
N ILE A 98 -5.34 5.82 18.52
CA ILE A 98 -5.15 6.49 17.23
C ILE A 98 -5.96 7.79 17.19
N ALA A 99 -7.23 7.73 17.56
CA ALA A 99 -8.13 8.88 17.56
C ALA A 99 -7.65 10.01 18.49
N ARG A 100 -7.16 9.67 19.69
CA ARG A 100 -6.61 10.66 20.63
C ARG A 100 -5.35 11.34 20.08
N ARG A 101 -4.45 10.60 19.44
CA ARG A 101 -3.25 11.18 18.81
C ARG A 101 -3.59 12.05 17.59
N ASN A 102 -4.70 11.76 16.92
CA ASN A 102 -5.15 12.48 15.73
C ASN A 102 -6.45 13.27 15.97
N GLN A 103 -6.62 13.78 17.20
CA GLN A 103 -7.82 14.53 17.62
C GLN A 103 -8.23 15.66 16.67
N PRO A 104 -7.32 16.47 16.11
CA PRO A 104 -7.69 17.54 15.16
C PRO A 104 -8.49 17.03 13.97
N VAL A 105 -8.11 15.87 13.41
CA VAL A 105 -8.82 15.22 12.28
C VAL A 105 -10.17 14.70 12.74
N MET A 106 -10.24 14.00 13.87
CA MET A 106 -11.50 13.47 14.40
C MET A 106 -12.49 14.58 14.69
N THR A 107 -12.04 15.69 15.26
CA THR A 107 -12.88 16.88 15.51
C THR A 107 -13.37 17.51 14.20
N ALA A 108 -12.51 17.59 13.18
CA ALA A 108 -12.90 18.14 11.88
C ALA A 108 -13.97 17.25 11.19
N LEU A 109 -13.80 15.92 11.23
CA LEU A 109 -14.80 14.96 10.72
C LEU A 109 -16.15 15.06 11.47
N SER A 110 -16.10 15.19 12.80
CA SER A 110 -17.29 15.43 13.61
C SER A 110 -17.99 16.72 13.18
N THR A 111 -17.23 17.80 12.98
CA THR A 111 -17.77 19.09 12.53
C THR A 111 -18.40 18.98 11.14
N LEU A 112 -17.79 18.24 10.22
CA LEU A 112 -18.33 17.99 8.89
C LEU A 112 -19.75 17.37 8.97
N GLN A 113 -19.92 16.36 9.83
CA GLN A 113 -21.22 15.70 10.02
C GLN A 113 -22.25 16.58 10.74
N GLN A 114 -21.81 17.35 11.74
CA GLN A 114 -22.69 18.32 12.43
C GLN A 114 -23.23 19.41 11.48
N ARG A 115 -22.49 19.70 10.40
CA ARG A 115 -22.96 20.59 9.32
C ARG A 115 -23.91 19.93 8.34
N GLY A 116 -24.24 18.64 8.53
CA GLY A 116 -25.16 17.89 7.68
C GLY A 116 -24.54 17.29 6.44
N HIS A 117 -23.19 17.32 6.31
CA HIS A 117 -22.49 16.68 5.21
C HIS A 117 -22.34 15.17 5.43
N THR A 118 -22.27 14.42 4.34
CA THR A 118 -22.09 12.96 4.39
C THR A 118 -20.63 12.60 4.54
N LEU A 119 -20.32 11.64 5.40
CA LEU A 119 -19.03 10.96 5.51
C LEU A 119 -19.21 9.50 5.13
N THR A 120 -18.51 9.04 4.11
CA THR A 120 -18.48 7.64 3.68
C THR A 120 -17.07 7.08 3.88
N LEU A 121 -17.00 5.92 4.53
CA LEU A 121 -15.75 5.22 4.82
C LEU A 121 -15.77 3.87 4.10
N LEU A 122 -14.72 3.61 3.30
CA LEU A 122 -14.43 2.30 2.73
C LEU A 122 -13.25 1.68 3.47
N LEU A 123 -13.14 0.35 3.41
CA LEU A 123 -11.98 -0.36 3.94
C LEU A 123 -10.81 -0.34 2.97
N GLY A 124 -9.60 -0.23 3.52
CA GLY A 124 -8.37 -0.62 2.87
C GLY A 124 -7.84 -1.96 3.39
N ASN A 125 -6.56 -2.21 3.20
CA ASN A 125 -5.88 -3.40 3.73
C ASN A 125 -5.17 -3.13 5.06
N HIS A 126 -4.96 -1.88 5.46
CA HIS A 126 -4.37 -1.50 6.75
C HIS A 126 -5.40 -1.30 7.87
N ASP A 127 -6.69 -1.23 7.53
CA ASP A 127 -7.78 -0.92 8.47
C ASP A 127 -8.96 -1.89 8.40
N VAL A 128 -8.70 -3.16 8.07
CA VAL A 128 -9.73 -4.22 7.99
C VAL A 128 -10.51 -4.39 9.29
N GLU A 129 -9.92 -4.01 10.43
CA GLU A 129 -10.55 -4.04 11.75
C GLU A 129 -11.74 -3.06 11.85
N LEU A 130 -11.78 -2.03 10.99
CA LEU A 130 -12.96 -1.16 10.90
C LEU A 130 -14.22 -1.90 10.42
N ALA A 131 -14.10 -3.11 9.87
CA ALA A 131 -15.24 -3.97 9.58
C ALA A 131 -15.88 -4.55 10.86
N PHE A 132 -15.15 -4.68 11.95
CA PHE A 132 -15.68 -5.28 13.18
C PHE A 132 -16.78 -4.40 13.79
N PRO A 133 -17.93 -4.98 14.17
CA PRO A 133 -19.06 -4.21 14.71
C PRO A 133 -18.68 -3.28 15.86
N ALA A 134 -17.93 -3.80 16.85
CA ALA A 134 -17.51 -3.02 18.01
C ALA A 134 -16.56 -1.86 17.67
N VAL A 135 -15.78 -2.00 16.60
CA VAL A 135 -14.83 -0.97 16.13
C VAL A 135 -15.57 0.12 15.35
N ARG A 136 -16.55 -0.26 14.51
CA ARG A 136 -17.44 0.72 13.84
C ARG A 136 -18.26 1.54 14.84
N GLU A 137 -18.83 0.88 15.84
CA GLU A 137 -19.56 1.54 16.92
C GLU A 137 -18.66 2.53 17.68
N ALA A 138 -17.43 2.12 17.99
CA ALA A 138 -16.46 2.99 18.65
C ALA A 138 -16.09 4.20 17.77
N LEU A 139 -15.88 4.02 16.47
CA LEU A 139 -15.57 5.14 15.58
C LEU A 139 -16.76 6.08 15.45
N ALA A 140 -17.98 5.57 15.31
CA ALA A 140 -19.18 6.41 15.30
C ALA A 140 -19.34 7.22 16.60
N ALA A 141 -19.04 6.62 17.75
CA ALA A 141 -19.02 7.31 19.04
C ALA A 141 -17.92 8.39 19.14
N ILE A 142 -16.70 8.09 18.67
CA ILE A 142 -15.57 9.04 18.61
C ILE A 142 -15.93 10.26 17.76
N LEU A 143 -16.58 10.03 16.61
CA LEU A 143 -17.00 11.08 15.71
C LEU A 143 -18.26 11.83 16.18
N GLY A 144 -18.89 11.36 17.27
CA GLY A 144 -20.10 11.97 17.81
C GLY A 144 -21.26 11.97 16.81
N VAL A 145 -21.39 10.90 16.03
CA VAL A 145 -22.43 10.79 14.99
C VAL A 145 -23.81 10.86 15.64
N PRO A 146 -24.66 11.84 15.29
CA PRO A 146 -26.00 11.92 15.85
C PRO A 146 -26.87 10.76 15.35
N PRO A 147 -27.93 10.38 16.07
CA PRO A 147 -28.92 9.42 15.57
C PRO A 147 -29.45 9.85 14.20
N GLY A 148 -29.36 8.96 13.21
CA GLY A 148 -29.71 9.28 11.83
C GLY A 148 -28.68 10.12 11.07
N GLY A 149 -27.48 10.32 11.65
CA GLY A 149 -26.39 11.05 11.03
C GLY A 149 -25.87 10.37 9.75
N ALA A 150 -25.24 11.17 8.90
CA ALA A 150 -24.83 10.77 7.56
C ALA A 150 -23.44 10.09 7.55
N LEU A 151 -23.21 9.12 8.45
CA LEU A 151 -22.03 8.24 8.43
C LEU A 151 -22.38 6.93 7.73
N ARG A 152 -21.66 6.61 6.67
CA ARG A 152 -21.79 5.37 5.92
C ARG A 152 -20.51 4.56 6.01
N PHE A 153 -20.63 3.25 6.28
CA PHE A 153 -19.53 2.30 6.19
C PHE A 153 -19.77 1.31 5.04
N ILE A 154 -18.80 1.18 4.15
CA ILE A 154 -18.75 0.14 3.12
C ILE A 154 -17.63 -0.81 3.52
N HIS A 155 -17.98 -1.95 4.11
CA HIS A 155 -17.06 -2.81 4.87
C HIS A 155 -17.17 -4.29 4.51
N ASP A 156 -17.90 -4.60 3.45
CA ASP A 156 -18.20 -5.97 3.01
C ASP A 156 -17.51 -6.35 1.69
N GLY A 157 -16.65 -5.45 1.17
CA GLY A 157 -15.95 -5.62 -0.09
C GLY A 157 -16.74 -5.13 -1.31
N GLU A 158 -17.89 -4.47 -1.09
CA GLU A 158 -18.60 -3.78 -2.16
C GLU A 158 -17.88 -2.48 -2.54
N ALA A 159 -17.94 -2.17 -3.84
CA ALA A 159 -17.53 -0.85 -4.32
C ALA A 159 -18.62 0.20 -4.01
N TYR A 160 -18.21 1.43 -3.78
CA TYR A 160 -19.14 2.53 -3.63
C TYR A 160 -19.47 3.14 -5.00
N ARG A 161 -20.73 3.03 -5.39
CA ARG A 161 -21.22 3.63 -6.62
C ARG A 161 -21.97 4.92 -6.35
N ILE A 162 -21.60 5.98 -7.07
CA ILE A 162 -22.28 7.27 -7.01
C ILE A 162 -22.45 7.84 -8.43
N GLY A 163 -23.69 7.89 -8.90
CA GLY A 163 -23.98 8.18 -10.30
C GLY A 163 -23.28 7.19 -11.24
N ASP A 164 -22.53 7.70 -12.21
CA ASP A 164 -21.71 6.92 -13.14
C ASP A 164 -20.24 6.80 -12.70
N ALA A 165 -19.94 7.08 -11.41
CA ALA A 165 -18.64 6.82 -10.80
C ALA A 165 -18.68 5.59 -9.89
N LEU A 166 -17.57 4.84 -9.90
CA LEU A 166 -17.27 3.72 -9.01
C LEU A 166 -16.05 4.06 -8.18
N ILE A 167 -16.15 3.90 -6.87
CA ILE A 167 -15.09 4.20 -5.90
C ILE A 167 -14.80 2.93 -5.11
N GLU A 168 -13.54 2.52 -5.07
CA GLU A 168 -13.04 1.43 -4.22
C GLU A 168 -11.57 1.67 -3.88
N HIS A 169 -11.06 1.04 -2.80
CA HIS A 169 -9.70 1.29 -2.37
C HIS A 169 -8.66 0.85 -3.41
N GLY A 170 -8.84 -0.32 -4.03
CA GLY A 170 -7.96 -0.80 -5.09
C GLY A 170 -6.98 -1.90 -4.67
N ASN A 171 -6.86 -2.21 -3.39
CA ASN A 171 -5.99 -3.27 -2.86
C ASN A 171 -6.28 -4.66 -3.46
N ARG A 172 -7.47 -4.91 -3.99
CA ARG A 172 -7.82 -6.17 -4.68
C ARG A 172 -7.03 -6.40 -5.97
N TYR A 173 -6.49 -5.35 -6.58
CA TYR A 173 -5.64 -5.43 -7.78
C TYR A 173 -4.16 -5.62 -7.45
N ASP A 174 -3.82 -5.67 -6.17
CA ASP A 174 -2.52 -6.03 -5.65
C ASP A 174 -2.56 -7.39 -4.97
N ARG A 175 -1.95 -8.41 -5.60
CA ARG A 175 -1.93 -9.77 -5.08
C ARG A 175 -1.39 -9.93 -3.66
N PHE A 176 -0.58 -8.97 -3.20
CA PHE A 176 -0.06 -8.97 -1.83
C PHE A 176 -1.11 -8.48 -0.81
N ASN A 177 -2.04 -7.63 -1.25
CA ASN A 177 -2.93 -6.89 -0.38
C ASN A 177 -4.42 -7.27 -0.55
N VAL A 178 -4.69 -8.42 -1.20
CA VAL A 178 -6.06 -8.94 -1.32
C VAL A 178 -6.61 -9.31 0.05
N VAL A 179 -7.74 -8.71 0.42
CA VAL A 179 -8.52 -9.04 1.63
C VAL A 179 -9.57 -10.10 1.27
N ASP A 180 -9.64 -11.18 2.07
CA ASP A 180 -10.73 -12.18 1.96
C ASP A 180 -12.01 -11.61 2.61
N HIS A 181 -12.78 -10.87 1.83
CA HIS A 181 -14.03 -10.26 2.31
C HIS A 181 -15.10 -11.30 2.68
N ASP A 182 -15.05 -12.52 2.13
CA ASP A 182 -15.98 -13.59 2.52
C ASP A 182 -15.67 -14.10 3.92
N ALA A 183 -14.38 -14.29 4.23
CA ALA A 183 -13.95 -14.62 5.58
C ALA A 183 -14.24 -13.47 6.55
N LEU A 184 -13.98 -12.23 6.15
CA LEU A 184 -14.25 -11.04 6.95
C LEU A 184 -15.73 -10.90 7.30
N ARG A 185 -16.64 -11.11 6.33
CA ARG A 185 -18.09 -11.10 6.57
C ARG A 185 -18.51 -12.18 7.56
N ARG A 186 -17.92 -13.40 7.48
CA ARG A 186 -18.20 -14.47 8.45
C ARG A 186 -17.75 -14.07 9.87
N VAL A 187 -16.56 -13.50 10.00
CA VAL A 187 -16.04 -12.98 11.29
C VAL A 187 -16.98 -11.93 11.86
N CYS A 188 -17.34 -10.92 11.09
CA CYS A 188 -18.26 -9.85 11.51
C CYS A 188 -19.63 -10.40 11.89
N SER A 189 -20.14 -11.40 11.15
CA SER A 189 -21.41 -12.06 11.44
C SER A 189 -21.40 -12.77 12.79
N LEU A 190 -20.31 -13.46 13.17
CA LEU A 190 -20.16 -14.10 14.47
C LEU A 190 -20.06 -13.04 15.59
N GLN A 191 -19.19 -12.04 15.41
CA GLN A 191 -18.94 -10.99 16.40
C GLN A 191 -20.23 -10.17 16.68
N SER A 192 -21.06 -9.89 15.66
CA SER A 192 -22.31 -9.16 15.83
C SER A 192 -23.33 -9.88 16.71
N ARG A 193 -23.16 -11.21 16.92
CA ARG A 193 -23.97 -12.03 17.81
C ARG A 193 -23.28 -12.29 19.17
N GLY A 194 -22.17 -11.61 19.45
CA GLY A 194 -21.36 -11.85 20.64
C GLY A 194 -20.67 -13.22 20.66
N GLN A 195 -20.54 -13.87 19.51
CA GLN A 195 -19.90 -15.19 19.40
C GLN A 195 -18.39 -15.06 19.21
N ARG A 196 -17.66 -15.96 19.84
CA ARG A 196 -16.22 -16.09 19.61
C ARG A 196 -15.98 -16.65 18.21
N VAL A 197 -15.01 -16.10 17.48
CA VAL A 197 -14.60 -16.61 16.18
C VAL A 197 -13.72 -17.85 16.37
N PRO A 198 -14.15 -19.05 15.91
CA PRO A 198 -13.31 -20.24 15.92
C PRO A 198 -12.06 -20.06 15.07
N GLU A 199 -10.96 -20.71 15.44
CA GLU A 199 -9.70 -20.59 14.71
C GLU A 199 -9.83 -20.93 13.23
N ALA A 200 -10.58 -21.99 12.89
CA ALA A 200 -10.83 -22.41 11.51
C ALA A 200 -11.64 -21.39 10.67
N LEU A 201 -12.28 -20.40 11.31
CA LEU A 201 -13.08 -19.35 10.64
C LEU A 201 -12.44 -17.96 10.71
N ARG A 202 -11.22 -17.86 11.23
CA ARG A 202 -10.47 -16.61 11.22
C ARG A 202 -10.19 -16.16 9.80
N MET A 203 -10.17 -14.87 9.59
CA MET A 203 -9.76 -14.31 8.31
C MET A 203 -8.24 -14.49 8.13
N PRO A 204 -7.78 -15.08 7.03
CA PRO A 204 -6.35 -15.12 6.74
C PRO A 204 -5.85 -13.69 6.45
N PRO A 205 -4.75 -13.25 7.10
CA PRO A 205 -4.23 -11.92 6.83
C PRO A 205 -3.67 -11.82 5.40
N PRO A 206 -3.83 -10.64 4.75
CA PRO A 206 -3.14 -10.37 3.49
C PRO A 206 -1.64 -10.60 3.63
N VAL A 207 -1.00 -11.08 2.57
CA VAL A 207 0.45 -11.35 2.58
C VAL A 207 1.25 -10.06 2.83
N GLY A 208 0.79 -8.93 2.27
CA GLY A 208 1.37 -7.61 2.51
C GLY A 208 1.28 -7.20 3.97
N SER A 209 0.14 -7.42 4.63
CA SER A 209 -0.02 -7.14 6.06
C SER A 209 0.93 -7.99 6.92
N GLN A 210 1.16 -9.27 6.54
CA GLN A 210 2.17 -10.10 7.20
C GLN A 210 3.58 -9.56 6.99
N LEU A 211 3.91 -9.13 5.76
CA LEU A 211 5.19 -8.50 5.43
C LEU A 211 5.43 -7.26 6.31
N VAL A 212 4.44 -6.39 6.41
CA VAL A 212 4.53 -5.17 7.24
C VAL A 212 4.75 -5.53 8.70
N ALA A 213 3.91 -6.38 9.29
CA ALA A 213 3.97 -6.70 10.72
C ALA A 213 5.23 -7.48 11.12
N GLU A 214 5.64 -8.45 10.28
CA GLU A 214 6.70 -9.40 10.65
C GLU A 214 8.10 -8.98 10.17
N VAL A 215 8.20 -8.14 9.14
CA VAL A 215 9.47 -7.77 8.53
C VAL A 215 9.69 -6.26 8.54
N MET A 216 8.74 -5.48 8.00
CA MET A 216 8.94 -4.04 7.81
C MET A 216 8.97 -3.29 9.15
N ASN A 217 8.01 -3.52 10.04
CA ASN A 217 7.94 -2.82 11.33
C ASN A 217 9.16 -3.09 12.24
N PRO A 218 9.67 -4.33 12.39
CA PRO A 218 10.94 -4.57 13.08
C PRO A 218 12.12 -3.78 12.50
N ILE A 219 12.18 -3.66 11.17
CA ILE A 219 13.26 -2.94 10.47
C ILE A 219 13.06 -1.42 10.59
N LYS A 220 11.82 -0.94 10.58
CA LYS A 220 11.47 0.48 10.66
C LYS A 220 11.97 1.15 11.94
N ARG A 221 12.16 0.40 13.02
CA ARG A 221 12.80 0.94 14.24
C ARG A 221 14.20 1.52 13.97
N ASP A 222 14.96 0.84 13.12
CA ASP A 222 16.32 1.25 12.77
C ASP A 222 16.34 2.14 11.53
N TYR A 223 15.41 1.90 10.60
CA TYR A 223 15.29 2.56 9.31
C TYR A 223 13.89 3.17 9.09
N PRO A 224 13.53 4.27 9.81
CA PRO A 224 12.17 4.81 9.83
C PRO A 224 11.70 5.44 8.51
N PHE A 225 12.53 5.45 7.47
CA PHE A 225 12.18 5.93 6.14
C PHE A 225 11.65 4.85 5.19
N ILE A 226 11.66 3.57 5.61
CA ILE A 226 11.53 2.45 4.68
C ILE A 226 10.17 2.38 3.99
N ASP A 227 9.12 2.74 4.68
CA ASP A 227 7.74 2.75 4.18
C ASP A 227 7.35 4.05 3.44
N LEU A 228 8.24 5.04 3.46
CA LEU A 228 8.05 6.29 2.72
C LEU A 228 8.47 6.18 1.25
N LEU A 229 9.32 5.20 0.95
CA LEU A 229 9.80 4.95 -0.41
C LEU A 229 8.71 4.36 -1.30
N LYS A 230 8.56 4.90 -2.51
CA LYS A 230 7.63 4.37 -3.50
C LYS A 230 8.38 4.08 -4.82
N PRO A 231 8.09 2.97 -5.45
CA PRO A 231 7.24 1.84 -5.01
C PRO A 231 7.88 1.10 -3.85
N GLU A 232 7.11 0.80 -2.82
CA GLU A 232 7.62 0.32 -1.53
C GLU A 232 8.46 -0.96 -1.66
N SER A 233 7.91 -2.00 -2.29
CA SER A 233 8.59 -3.29 -2.42
C SER A 233 9.83 -3.24 -3.31
N THR A 234 9.85 -2.38 -4.32
CA THR A 234 10.91 -2.33 -5.34
C THR A 234 12.02 -1.32 -5.02
N ALA A 235 11.75 -0.30 -4.22
CA ALA A 235 12.74 0.67 -3.78
C ALA A 235 13.29 0.36 -2.39
N ALA A 236 12.41 0.02 -1.43
CA ALA A 236 12.79 -0.20 -0.05
C ALA A 236 13.64 -1.45 0.16
N VAL A 237 13.30 -2.56 -0.49
CA VAL A 237 14.02 -3.84 -0.33
C VAL A 237 15.49 -3.75 -0.81
N PRO A 238 15.81 -3.24 -2.02
CA PRO A 238 17.19 -3.06 -2.44
C PRO A 238 17.99 -2.18 -1.48
N LEU A 239 17.37 -1.08 -1.05
CA LEU A 239 18.03 -0.14 -0.15
C LEU A 239 18.37 -0.76 1.20
N LEU A 240 17.41 -1.50 1.80
CA LEU A 240 17.64 -2.22 3.05
C LEU A 240 18.76 -3.25 2.94
N LEU A 241 18.74 -4.06 1.88
CA LEU A 241 19.76 -5.05 1.65
C LEU A 241 21.15 -4.44 1.49
N ALA A 242 21.24 -3.22 0.94
CA ALA A 242 22.49 -2.49 0.82
C ALA A 242 22.95 -1.86 2.13
N LEU A 243 22.01 -1.34 2.95
CA LEU A 243 22.33 -0.64 4.19
C LEU A 243 22.71 -1.60 5.32
N GLU A 244 22.03 -2.73 5.43
CA GLU A 244 22.12 -3.62 6.58
C GLU A 244 22.26 -5.08 6.15
N PRO A 245 23.50 -5.62 6.14
CA PRO A 245 23.74 -7.04 5.82
C PRO A 245 23.01 -8.03 6.74
N LYS A 246 22.67 -7.64 7.98
CA LYS A 246 21.95 -8.49 8.94
C LYS A 246 20.48 -8.70 8.53
N VAL A 247 19.91 -7.83 7.71
CA VAL A 247 18.57 -8.01 7.10
C VAL A 247 18.50 -9.27 6.22
N ARG A 248 19.66 -9.87 5.86
CA ARG A 248 19.72 -11.17 5.18
C ARG A 248 18.94 -12.28 5.91
N GLY A 249 18.88 -12.25 7.24
CA GLY A 249 18.02 -13.16 8.01
C GLY A 249 16.53 -13.01 7.67
N HIS A 250 16.10 -11.83 7.22
CA HIS A 250 14.75 -11.57 6.74
C HIS A 250 14.58 -11.84 5.24
N ALA A 251 15.66 -11.97 4.47
CA ALA A 251 15.61 -12.21 3.03
C ALA A 251 14.90 -13.52 2.68
N ALA A 252 15.11 -14.56 3.47
CA ALA A 252 14.39 -15.83 3.34
C ALA A 252 12.88 -15.68 3.60
N ARG A 253 12.51 -14.87 4.57
CA ARG A 253 11.11 -14.55 4.91
C ARG A 253 10.45 -13.72 3.80
N LEU A 254 11.19 -12.75 3.25
CA LEU A 254 10.76 -11.97 2.08
C LEU A 254 10.54 -12.86 0.84
N ALA A 255 11.46 -13.77 0.56
CA ALA A 255 11.33 -14.74 -0.53
C ALA A 255 10.11 -15.67 -0.32
N ALA A 256 9.90 -16.14 0.90
CA ALA A 256 8.76 -16.96 1.26
C ALA A 256 7.43 -16.23 1.05
N LEU A 257 7.33 -14.98 1.46
CA LEU A 257 6.16 -14.13 1.28
C LEU A 257 5.93 -13.82 -0.21
N ALA A 258 6.99 -13.56 -0.97
CA ALA A 258 6.90 -13.34 -2.43
C ALA A 258 6.35 -14.59 -3.16
N VAL A 259 6.79 -15.79 -2.75
CA VAL A 259 6.25 -17.06 -3.29
C VAL A 259 4.77 -17.21 -2.92
N ARG A 260 4.37 -16.94 -1.68
CA ARG A 260 2.95 -16.97 -1.28
C ARG A 260 2.11 -15.99 -2.10
N ALA A 261 2.59 -14.76 -2.29
CA ALA A 261 1.90 -13.78 -3.12
C ALA A 261 1.78 -14.21 -4.59
N SER A 262 2.78 -14.92 -5.14
CA SER A 262 2.71 -15.43 -6.51
C SER A 262 1.63 -16.51 -6.73
N GLN A 263 1.15 -17.12 -5.64
CA GLN A 263 0.08 -18.12 -5.69
C GLN A 263 -1.33 -17.50 -5.66
N HIS A 264 -1.46 -16.25 -5.25
CA HIS A 264 -2.72 -15.53 -5.40
C HIS A 264 -2.87 -15.16 -6.87
N THR A 265 -3.83 -15.79 -7.51
CA THR A 265 -4.23 -15.46 -8.89
C THR A 265 -4.70 -14.01 -8.87
N TYR A 266 -4.24 -13.20 -9.84
CA TYR A 266 -4.85 -11.89 -10.08
C TYR A 266 -6.35 -12.08 -10.15
N VAL A 267 -7.10 -11.42 -9.28
CA VAL A 267 -8.51 -11.18 -9.54
C VAL A 267 -8.50 -10.15 -10.65
N THR A 268 -8.45 -10.63 -11.92
CA THR A 268 -8.80 -9.75 -13.03
C THR A 268 -10.22 -9.28 -12.79
N PRO A 269 -10.57 -8.03 -13.15
CA PRO A 269 -11.93 -7.51 -13.04
C PRO A 269 -12.96 -8.34 -13.81
N ALA A 270 -12.54 -9.20 -14.75
CA ALA A 270 -13.37 -10.28 -15.25
C ALA A 270 -13.78 -11.15 -14.05
N MET A 271 -14.87 -10.74 -13.40
CA MET A 271 -15.49 -11.48 -12.31
C MET A 271 -15.54 -12.96 -12.68
N PRO A 272 -15.11 -13.88 -11.79
CA PRO A 272 -15.32 -15.30 -12.02
C PRO A 272 -16.81 -15.48 -12.27
N LYS A 273 -17.17 -16.04 -13.43
CA LYS A 273 -18.57 -16.27 -13.84
C LYS A 273 -19.32 -17.22 -12.89
N ARG A 274 -18.67 -17.70 -11.80
CA ARG A 274 -19.29 -18.55 -10.75
C ARG A 274 -18.55 -18.36 -9.42
N SER A 275 -19.28 -18.02 -8.39
CA SER A 275 -18.85 -17.84 -7.00
C SER A 275 -18.48 -19.15 -6.26
N GLY A 276 -18.15 -20.23 -6.97
CA GLY A 276 -17.88 -21.53 -6.38
C GLY A 276 -16.42 -21.99 -6.36
N ASP A 277 -15.55 -21.39 -7.16
CA ASP A 277 -14.22 -21.98 -7.42
C ASP A 277 -13.06 -21.46 -6.56
N ILE A 278 -13.29 -20.42 -5.76
CA ILE A 278 -12.20 -19.80 -4.97
C ILE A 278 -11.86 -20.62 -3.72
N SER A 279 -12.82 -21.33 -3.15
CA SER A 279 -12.62 -22.10 -1.90
C SER A 279 -11.84 -23.41 -2.07
N ALA A 280 -11.86 -24.01 -3.25
CA ALA A 280 -11.25 -25.32 -3.48
C ALA A 280 -9.73 -25.27 -3.73
N VAL A 281 -9.20 -24.13 -4.20
CA VAL A 281 -7.76 -23.98 -4.50
C VAL A 281 -6.95 -23.65 -3.25
N ALA A 282 -7.52 -22.94 -2.29
CA ALA A 282 -6.83 -22.52 -1.08
C ALA A 282 -6.67 -23.65 -0.03
N ALA A 283 -7.59 -24.62 0.03
CA ALA A 283 -7.62 -25.61 1.10
C ALA A 283 -6.69 -26.84 0.88
N GLY A 284 -6.26 -27.13 -0.34
CA GLY A 284 -5.59 -28.39 -0.68
C GLY A 284 -4.05 -28.40 -0.70
N ARG A 285 -3.38 -27.26 -0.77
CA ARG A 285 -1.92 -27.21 -0.99
C ARG A 285 -1.12 -26.34 -0.02
N GLY A 286 -1.76 -25.68 0.93
CA GLY A 286 -1.11 -24.69 1.79
C GLY A 286 -0.16 -25.27 2.87
N GLY A 287 -0.47 -26.46 3.40
CA GLY A 287 0.28 -27.02 4.53
C GLY A 287 1.68 -27.54 4.15
N GLU A 288 1.80 -28.24 3.03
CA GLU A 288 3.07 -28.84 2.59
C GLU A 288 4.05 -27.81 2.04
N LEU A 289 3.53 -26.82 1.33
CA LEU A 289 4.35 -25.75 0.77
C LEU A 289 4.80 -24.75 1.85
N GLY A 290 3.95 -24.48 2.85
CA GLY A 290 4.33 -23.64 4.00
C GLY A 290 5.48 -24.24 4.82
N ALA A 291 5.45 -25.58 5.03
CA ALA A 291 6.55 -26.30 5.67
C ALA A 291 7.85 -26.26 4.84
N ARG A 292 7.75 -26.42 3.51
CA ARG A 292 8.89 -26.34 2.58
C ARG A 292 9.50 -24.96 2.51
N VAL A 293 8.67 -23.92 2.61
CA VAL A 293 9.10 -22.53 2.61
C VAL A 293 9.77 -22.16 3.94
N ALA A 294 9.30 -22.67 5.07
CA ALA A 294 9.95 -22.50 6.36
C ALA A 294 11.31 -23.21 6.40
N ASP A 295 11.42 -24.42 5.80
CA ASP A 295 12.68 -25.14 5.64
C ASP A 295 13.65 -24.39 4.69
N LEU A 296 13.15 -23.81 3.60
CA LEU A 296 13.93 -22.92 2.73
C LEU A 296 14.49 -21.72 3.50
N GLY A 297 13.65 -21.07 4.32
CA GLY A 297 14.06 -19.96 5.17
C GLY A 297 15.21 -20.32 6.11
N ALA A 298 15.13 -21.48 6.75
CA ALA A 298 16.18 -21.99 7.62
C ALA A 298 17.47 -22.34 6.83
N ARG A 299 17.35 -22.94 5.65
CA ARG A 299 18.49 -23.35 4.80
C ARG A 299 19.20 -22.18 4.14
N VAL A 300 18.45 -21.20 3.66
CA VAL A 300 19.02 -19.96 3.07
C VAL A 300 19.67 -19.10 4.15
N GLY A 301 19.07 -19.03 5.37
CA GLY A 301 19.67 -18.33 6.51
C GLY A 301 20.94 -19.03 7.05
N ALA A 302 21.10 -20.34 6.81
CA ALA A 302 22.28 -21.11 7.20
C ALA A 302 23.35 -21.21 6.09
N ALA A 303 23.06 -20.71 4.88
CA ALA A 303 24.03 -20.73 3.77
C ALA A 303 25.23 -19.83 4.08
N PRO A 304 26.46 -20.30 3.80
CA PRO A 304 27.63 -19.47 4.03
C PRO A 304 27.60 -18.22 3.14
N PRO A 305 28.17 -17.10 3.59
CA PRO A 305 28.16 -15.84 2.84
C PRO A 305 28.89 -15.90 1.48
N SER A 306 29.51 -17.02 1.17
CA SER A 306 30.24 -17.31 -0.08
C SER A 306 29.53 -18.33 -0.99
N ALA A 307 28.25 -18.66 -0.73
CA ALA A 307 27.49 -19.55 -1.60
C ALA A 307 27.45 -18.98 -3.02
N ASP A 308 27.88 -19.78 -4.00
CA ASP A 308 27.85 -19.34 -5.39
C ASP A 308 26.41 -19.33 -5.95
N GLU A 309 26.22 -18.64 -7.06
CA GLU A 309 24.93 -18.48 -7.72
C GLU A 309 24.29 -19.84 -8.09
N ALA A 310 25.12 -20.84 -8.43
CA ALA A 310 24.67 -22.18 -8.78
C ALA A 310 24.14 -22.97 -7.58
N GLU A 311 24.71 -22.75 -6.41
CA GLU A 311 24.22 -23.35 -5.17
C GLU A 311 22.89 -22.74 -4.74
N LEU A 312 22.74 -21.43 -4.90
CA LEU A 312 21.49 -20.72 -4.66
C LEU A 312 20.38 -21.19 -5.61
N GLN A 313 20.69 -21.32 -6.90
CA GLN A 313 19.76 -21.85 -7.89
C GLN A 313 19.31 -23.27 -7.51
N ARG A 314 20.21 -24.12 -7.06
CA ARG A 314 19.86 -25.46 -6.57
C ARG A 314 18.93 -25.42 -5.38
N VAL A 315 19.23 -24.60 -4.37
CA VAL A 315 18.40 -24.45 -3.17
C VAL A 315 16.99 -23.92 -3.53
N LEU A 316 16.90 -22.96 -4.44
CA LEU A 316 15.61 -22.44 -4.93
C LEU A 316 14.80 -23.48 -5.70
N VAL A 317 15.45 -24.24 -6.62
CA VAL A 317 14.78 -25.30 -7.39
C VAL A 317 14.35 -26.45 -6.48
N GLU A 318 15.17 -26.83 -5.51
CA GLU A 318 14.88 -27.88 -4.56
C GLU A 318 13.70 -27.52 -3.65
N ALA A 319 13.65 -26.26 -3.19
CA ALA A 319 12.61 -25.78 -2.29
C ALA A 319 11.27 -25.45 -2.96
N LEU A 320 11.32 -24.87 -4.16
CA LEU A 320 10.11 -24.49 -4.93
C LEU A 320 9.61 -25.64 -5.82
N GLY A 321 10.43 -26.69 -6.02
CA GLY A 321 10.20 -27.73 -7.00
C GLY A 321 10.64 -27.31 -8.41
N PRO A 322 10.96 -28.28 -9.29
CA PRO A 322 11.59 -28.03 -10.60
C PRO A 322 10.76 -27.13 -11.52
N ALA A 323 9.43 -27.19 -11.46
CA ALA A 323 8.56 -26.37 -12.29
C ALA A 323 8.50 -24.91 -11.82
N ALA A 324 8.27 -24.67 -10.52
CA ALA A 324 8.15 -23.32 -9.96
C ALA A 324 9.55 -22.66 -9.82
N GLY A 325 10.56 -23.40 -9.40
CA GLY A 325 11.94 -22.95 -9.33
C GLY A 325 12.51 -22.67 -10.72
N GLY A 326 12.22 -23.52 -11.71
CA GLY A 326 12.63 -23.32 -13.09
C GLY A 326 11.93 -22.12 -13.75
N GLN A 327 10.65 -21.91 -13.50
CA GLN A 327 9.93 -20.70 -13.93
C GLN A 327 10.49 -19.44 -13.25
N PHE A 328 10.75 -19.50 -11.96
CA PHE A 328 11.37 -18.39 -11.22
C PHE A 328 12.75 -18.05 -11.77
N LEU A 329 13.61 -19.06 -12.03
CA LEU A 329 14.93 -18.88 -12.63
C LEU A 329 14.87 -18.40 -14.09
N ALA A 330 13.98 -18.97 -14.92
CA ALA A 330 13.77 -18.54 -16.29
C ALA A 330 13.26 -17.09 -16.35
N GLN A 331 12.58 -16.70 -15.32
CA GLN A 331 12.19 -15.34 -15.10
C GLN A 331 13.37 -14.46 -14.66
N LEU A 332 14.45 -14.92 -14.07
CA LEU A 332 15.68 -14.17 -13.73
C LEU A 332 16.69 -14.00 -14.90
N GLY A 333 16.47 -14.64 -16.05
CA GLY A 333 17.36 -14.58 -17.23
C GLY A 333 18.65 -15.42 -17.07
N PRO A 334 19.35 -15.69 -18.17
CA PRO A 334 20.58 -16.50 -18.12
C PRO A 334 21.70 -15.78 -17.40
N PRO A 335 22.55 -16.52 -16.62
CA PRO A 335 23.75 -15.97 -16.02
C PRO A 335 24.69 -15.43 -17.11
N GLY A 336 25.19 -14.21 -16.94
CA GLY A 336 26.22 -13.66 -17.80
C GLY A 336 25.80 -12.69 -18.90
N ALA A 337 24.51 -12.33 -19.01
CA ALA A 337 24.07 -11.22 -19.87
C ALA A 337 24.40 -9.86 -19.20
N GLY A 338 25.64 -9.47 -19.20
CA GLY A 338 26.08 -8.15 -18.75
C GLY A 338 25.58 -7.04 -19.66
N PRO A 339 25.58 -5.78 -19.19
CA PRO A 339 24.90 -4.65 -19.84
C PRO A 339 25.59 -4.12 -21.13
N GLU A 340 26.62 -4.78 -21.66
CA GLU A 340 27.40 -4.25 -22.81
C GLU A 340 26.73 -4.42 -24.19
N GLY A 341 25.58 -5.12 -24.29
CA GLY A 341 24.92 -5.42 -25.58
C GLY A 341 23.59 -4.73 -25.87
N ALA A 342 22.97 -4.08 -24.91
CA ALA A 342 21.60 -3.51 -25.09
C ALA A 342 21.68 -2.04 -25.52
N ARG A 343 21.34 -1.76 -26.78
CA ARG A 343 21.11 -0.39 -27.25
C ARG A 343 19.90 0.22 -26.56
N ARG A 344 20.04 1.49 -26.16
CA ARG A 344 19.07 2.32 -25.40
C ARG A 344 17.61 2.34 -25.91
N GLY A 345 17.33 1.78 -27.10
CA GLY A 345 16.00 1.72 -27.69
C GLY A 345 15.20 0.47 -27.39
N ASP A 346 15.83 -0.61 -26.93
CA ASP A 346 15.17 -1.91 -26.73
C ASP A 346 14.72 -2.17 -25.28
N ILE A 347 15.11 -1.29 -24.35
CA ILE A 347 14.81 -1.44 -22.92
C ILE A 347 13.36 -1.07 -22.60
N ALA A 348 12.75 -0.21 -23.40
CA ALA A 348 11.37 0.23 -23.20
C ALA A 348 10.29 -0.82 -23.55
N SER A 349 10.65 -1.87 -24.32
CA SER A 349 9.70 -2.89 -24.76
C SER A 349 9.85 -4.27 -24.09
N ARG A 350 10.87 -4.46 -23.24
CA ARG A 350 11.09 -5.72 -22.53
C ARG A 350 11.29 -5.48 -21.03
N SER A 351 10.19 -5.62 -20.30
CA SER A 351 10.12 -5.98 -18.88
C SER A 351 11.28 -5.47 -18.00
N GLY A 352 11.15 -4.27 -17.45
CA GLY A 352 12.08 -3.70 -16.45
C GLY A 352 12.24 -4.51 -15.14
N GLY A 353 11.68 -5.73 -15.08
CA GLY A 353 11.73 -6.58 -13.89
C GLY A 353 13.01 -7.41 -13.72
N TRP A 354 13.86 -7.53 -14.76
CA TRP A 354 14.84 -8.61 -14.80
C TRP A 354 16.26 -8.20 -14.42
N SER A 355 16.76 -7.04 -14.88
CA SER A 355 18.07 -6.52 -14.44
C SER A 355 18.05 -6.15 -12.96
N GLY A 356 16.90 -5.68 -12.47
CA GLY A 356 16.70 -5.41 -11.05
C GLY A 356 16.69 -6.67 -10.16
N GLY A 357 16.14 -7.80 -10.65
CA GLY A 357 16.11 -9.07 -9.92
C GLY A 357 17.50 -9.65 -9.67
N LEU A 358 18.36 -9.67 -10.70
CA LEU A 358 19.77 -10.09 -10.54
C LEU A 358 20.54 -9.19 -9.59
N SER A 359 20.33 -7.88 -9.66
CA SER A 359 20.95 -6.91 -8.76
C SER A 359 20.46 -7.09 -7.32
N LEU A 360 19.20 -7.45 -7.11
CA LEU A 360 18.65 -7.82 -5.80
C LEU A 360 19.32 -9.08 -5.24
N LEU A 361 19.50 -10.12 -6.06
CA LEU A 361 20.20 -11.34 -5.65
C LEU A 361 21.65 -11.05 -5.26
N GLN A 362 22.36 -10.21 -6.01
CA GLN A 362 23.71 -9.77 -5.66
C GLN A 362 23.76 -8.99 -4.34
N LEU A 363 22.72 -8.19 -4.04
CA LEU A 363 22.62 -7.50 -2.75
C LEU A 363 22.36 -8.46 -1.59
N VAL A 364 21.55 -9.51 -1.81
CA VAL A 364 21.23 -10.53 -0.79
C VAL A 364 22.43 -11.43 -0.52
N PHE A 365 23.11 -11.91 -1.55
CA PHE A 365 24.09 -13.00 -1.45
C PHE A 365 25.55 -12.57 -1.66
N GLY A 366 25.80 -11.39 -2.24
CA GLY A 366 27.15 -10.86 -2.41
C GLY A 366 27.85 -10.67 -1.07
N GLY A 367 28.96 -11.40 -0.83
CA GLY A 367 29.80 -11.24 0.35
C GLY A 367 30.51 -9.88 0.34
N GLY A 368 30.79 -9.30 1.51
CA GLY A 368 31.56 -8.08 1.66
C GLY A 368 30.92 -7.03 2.60
N GLU A 369 31.68 -6.00 2.91
CA GLU A 369 31.21 -4.87 3.70
C GLU A 369 30.04 -4.15 3.01
N ALA A 370 29.14 -3.58 3.80
CA ALA A 370 27.91 -2.94 3.34
C ALA A 370 28.10 -1.82 2.29
N ALA A 371 29.31 -1.33 2.10
CA ALA A 371 29.67 -0.28 1.15
C ALA A 371 30.62 -0.76 0.03
N SER A 372 30.72 -2.08 -0.23
CA SER A 372 31.57 -2.55 -1.33
C SER A 372 31.09 -2.03 -2.68
N GLN A 373 32.03 -1.78 -3.59
CA GLN A 373 31.76 -1.21 -4.92
C GLN A 373 30.71 -2.02 -5.69
N SER A 374 30.76 -3.36 -5.60
CA SER A 374 29.79 -4.25 -6.25
C SER A 374 28.36 -4.09 -5.71
N ARG A 375 28.21 -3.87 -4.41
CA ARG A 375 26.91 -3.67 -3.76
C ARG A 375 26.29 -2.32 -4.12
N LEU A 376 27.09 -1.25 -4.16
CA LEU A 376 26.63 0.06 -4.60
C LEU A 376 26.20 0.04 -6.08
N THR A 377 26.95 -0.68 -6.94
CA THR A 377 26.56 -0.86 -8.33
C THR A 377 25.24 -1.64 -8.45
N ALA A 378 25.09 -2.73 -7.69
CA ALA A 378 23.86 -3.51 -7.67
C ALA A 378 22.66 -2.70 -7.14
N LEU A 379 22.86 -1.88 -6.08
CA LEU A 379 21.86 -0.97 -5.57
C LEU A 379 21.45 0.09 -6.60
N HIS A 380 22.44 0.72 -7.25
CA HIS A 380 22.18 1.70 -8.31
C HIS A 380 21.33 1.10 -9.43
N ASN A 381 21.73 -0.07 -9.94
CA ASN A 381 20.99 -0.76 -11.01
C ASN A 381 19.56 -1.09 -10.59
N ALA A 382 19.35 -1.53 -9.34
CA ALA A 382 18.01 -1.79 -8.81
C ALA A 382 17.18 -0.51 -8.72
N LEU A 383 17.74 0.58 -8.17
CA LEU A 383 17.03 1.87 -8.07
C LEU A 383 16.67 2.45 -9.45
N VAL A 384 17.60 2.41 -10.41
CA VAL A 384 17.33 2.86 -11.80
C VAL A 384 16.25 2.01 -12.47
N ALA A 385 16.21 0.70 -12.20
CA ALA A 385 15.22 -0.19 -12.79
C ALA A 385 13.81 0.02 -12.22
N PHE A 386 13.69 0.44 -10.95
CA PHE A 386 12.43 0.46 -10.23
C PHE A 386 11.92 1.85 -9.83
N CYS A 387 12.81 2.86 -9.79
CA CYS A 387 12.47 4.22 -9.36
C CYS A 387 12.47 5.18 -10.56
N ASP A 388 11.47 5.08 -11.44
CA ASP A 388 11.31 6.02 -12.55
C ASP A 388 10.71 7.34 -12.02
N SER A 389 11.25 8.47 -12.49
CA SER A 389 10.68 9.81 -12.22
C SER A 389 9.26 9.96 -12.77
N ALA A 390 8.93 9.25 -13.87
CA ALA A 390 7.59 9.19 -14.44
C ALA A 390 6.56 8.50 -13.54
N LEU A 391 7.01 7.78 -12.49
CA LEU A 391 6.12 7.16 -11.51
C LEU A 391 5.16 8.17 -10.85
N PHE A 392 5.60 9.41 -10.70
CA PHE A 392 4.82 10.48 -10.08
C PHE A 392 4.05 11.36 -11.08
N ASP A 393 4.05 11.01 -12.38
CA ASP A 393 3.21 11.70 -13.36
C ASP A 393 1.73 11.39 -13.09
N THR A 394 0.95 12.44 -12.91
CA THR A 394 -0.47 12.32 -12.60
C THR A 394 -1.31 11.96 -13.83
N HIS A 395 -0.85 12.29 -15.03
CA HIS A 395 -1.66 12.24 -16.25
C HIS A 395 -1.39 11.02 -17.14
N GLN A 396 -0.32 10.30 -16.89
CA GLN A 396 0.04 9.14 -17.71
C GLN A 396 0.81 8.09 -16.92
N GLU A 397 0.78 6.89 -17.44
CA GLU A 397 1.65 5.79 -17.00
C GLU A 397 2.41 5.29 -18.24
N ALA A 398 3.74 5.22 -18.14
CA ALA A 398 4.59 4.74 -19.23
C ALA A 398 4.25 3.28 -19.63
N VAL A 399 3.90 2.46 -18.60
CA VAL A 399 3.37 1.11 -18.77
C VAL A 399 2.08 1.03 -17.96
N PRO A 400 0.96 0.60 -18.55
CA PRO A 400 -0.29 0.48 -17.83
C PRO A 400 -0.15 -0.41 -16.59
N SER A 401 -0.45 0.15 -15.44
CA SER A 401 -0.48 -0.60 -14.17
C SER A 401 -1.69 -1.53 -14.10
N PRO A 402 -1.69 -2.55 -13.21
CA PRO A 402 -2.86 -3.35 -12.93
C PRO A 402 -4.09 -2.50 -12.58
N TYR A 403 -3.90 -1.37 -11.92
CA TYR A 403 -4.96 -0.43 -11.54
C TYR A 403 -5.57 0.30 -12.73
N LEU A 404 -4.75 0.77 -13.68
CA LEU A 404 -5.25 1.37 -14.92
C LEU A 404 -5.96 0.34 -15.79
N LEU A 405 -5.45 -0.88 -15.86
CA LEU A 405 -6.12 -1.98 -16.57
C LEU A 405 -7.48 -2.30 -15.94
N ALA A 406 -7.52 -2.42 -14.61
CA ALA A 406 -8.75 -2.60 -13.86
C ALA A 406 -9.76 -1.46 -14.10
N ALA A 407 -9.29 -0.22 -14.05
CA ALA A 407 -10.15 0.94 -14.29
C ALA A 407 -10.74 0.93 -15.72
N ARG A 408 -9.98 0.49 -16.74
CA ARG A 408 -10.48 0.32 -18.12
C ARG A 408 -11.56 -0.74 -18.24
N GLU A 409 -11.43 -1.83 -17.47
CA GLU A 409 -12.42 -2.91 -17.46
C GLU A 409 -13.68 -2.54 -16.67
N LEU A 410 -13.52 -1.83 -15.55
CA LEU A 410 -14.63 -1.35 -14.72
C LEU A 410 -15.43 -0.24 -15.40
N ALA A 411 -14.77 0.61 -16.19
CA ALA A 411 -15.40 1.73 -16.90
C ALA A 411 -16.17 1.24 -18.14
N GLN A 412 -17.15 0.38 -17.91
CA GLN A 412 -18.03 -0.19 -18.94
C GLN A 412 -19.51 -0.01 -18.56
N GLY A 413 -20.38 0.00 -19.57
CA GLY A 413 -21.82 0.12 -19.36
C GLY A 413 -22.18 1.48 -18.75
N GLU A 414 -22.71 1.46 -17.53
CA GLU A 414 -23.15 2.66 -16.81
C GLU A 414 -22.01 3.36 -16.06
N ILE A 415 -20.88 2.68 -15.81
CA ILE A 415 -19.74 3.26 -15.12
C ILE A 415 -18.82 3.92 -16.13
N ARG A 416 -18.50 5.19 -15.91
CA ARG A 416 -17.57 5.98 -16.74
C ARG A 416 -16.33 6.41 -15.98
N HIS A 417 -16.45 6.66 -14.69
CA HIS A 417 -15.37 7.13 -13.83
C HIS A 417 -15.03 6.07 -12.78
N VAL A 418 -13.74 5.85 -12.56
CA VAL A 418 -13.24 4.91 -11.56
C VAL A 418 -12.27 5.65 -10.66
N VAL A 419 -12.51 5.63 -9.34
CA VAL A 419 -11.67 6.27 -8.33
C VAL A 419 -11.06 5.19 -7.46
N LEU A 420 -9.72 5.13 -7.42
CA LEU A 420 -8.95 4.20 -6.59
C LEU A 420 -8.05 4.97 -5.61
N GLY A 421 -7.43 4.25 -4.68
CA GLY A 421 -6.39 4.65 -3.76
C GLY A 421 -5.22 3.66 -3.78
N HIS A 422 -4.75 3.23 -2.60
CA HIS A 422 -3.82 2.14 -2.33
C HIS A 422 -2.37 2.36 -2.81
N THR A 423 -2.17 2.91 -4.00
CA THR A 423 -0.83 3.05 -4.57
C THR A 423 -0.06 4.25 -4.01
N HIS A 424 -0.71 5.15 -3.30
CA HIS A 424 -0.22 6.46 -2.86
C HIS A 424 0.20 7.38 -4.01
N LEU A 425 -0.13 7.03 -5.24
CA LEU A 425 0.27 7.78 -6.45
C LEU A 425 -0.96 8.42 -7.09
N ALA A 426 -1.04 9.74 -7.05
CA ALA A 426 -2.13 10.47 -7.67
C ALA A 426 -2.21 10.20 -9.18
N ARG A 427 -3.41 9.92 -9.71
CA ARG A 427 -3.68 9.70 -11.14
C ARG A 427 -4.94 10.42 -11.59
N ASN A 428 -4.88 10.98 -12.78
CA ASN A 428 -6.00 11.60 -13.46
C ASN A 428 -5.88 11.31 -14.97
N ILE A 429 -6.25 10.09 -15.35
CA ILE A 429 -6.01 9.54 -16.70
C ILE A 429 -7.34 9.40 -17.41
N GLU A 430 -7.42 9.88 -18.65
CA GLU A 430 -8.59 9.72 -19.50
C GLU A 430 -8.72 8.25 -19.94
N LEU A 431 -9.94 7.72 -19.85
CA LEU A 431 -10.25 6.36 -20.27
C LEU A 431 -10.83 6.34 -21.69
N PRO A 432 -10.64 5.24 -22.44
CA PRO A 432 -11.21 5.10 -23.79
C PRO A 432 -12.73 5.25 -23.84
N SER A 433 -13.43 5.02 -22.72
CA SER A 433 -14.87 5.23 -22.54
C SER A 433 -15.29 6.71 -22.50
N GLY A 434 -14.34 7.64 -22.52
CA GLY A 434 -14.57 9.09 -22.34
C GLY A 434 -14.79 9.50 -20.89
N GLY A 435 -14.57 8.58 -19.93
CA GLY A 435 -14.53 8.86 -18.49
C GLY A 435 -13.09 9.01 -17.99
N ARG A 436 -12.88 8.87 -16.68
CA ARG A 436 -11.56 9.04 -16.06
C ARG A 436 -11.23 7.93 -15.07
N TYR A 437 -9.97 7.52 -15.07
CA TYR A 437 -9.34 6.85 -13.95
C TYR A 437 -8.71 7.91 -13.06
N LEU A 438 -9.16 7.95 -11.82
CA LEU A 438 -8.63 8.82 -10.77
C LEU A 438 -8.01 7.94 -9.68
N ASN A 439 -6.86 8.35 -9.16
CA ASN A 439 -6.35 7.84 -7.90
C ASN A 439 -6.14 9.04 -6.98
N SER A 440 -6.77 9.02 -5.82
CA SER A 440 -6.74 10.15 -4.87
C SER A 440 -5.35 10.43 -4.29
N GLY A 441 -4.37 9.56 -4.54
CA GLY A 441 -3.03 9.69 -4.00
C GLY A 441 -2.98 9.36 -2.52
N THR A 442 -2.32 10.19 -1.72
CA THR A 442 -2.15 9.95 -0.28
C THR A 442 -1.99 11.25 0.49
N TRP A 443 -2.24 11.18 1.81
CA TRP A 443 -1.88 12.21 2.80
C TRP A 443 -0.69 11.78 3.67
N ALA A 444 -0.21 10.53 3.47
CA ALA A 444 1.03 10.07 4.09
C ALA A 444 2.25 10.78 3.49
N ASP A 445 3.31 10.84 4.26
CA ASP A 445 4.59 11.31 3.79
C ASP A 445 5.18 10.34 2.76
N LEU A 446 5.83 10.88 1.75
CA LEU A 446 6.54 10.13 0.72
C LEU A 446 8.02 10.44 0.78
N MET A 447 8.86 9.56 0.27
CA MET A 447 10.27 9.81 0.05
C MET A 447 10.63 9.49 -1.40
N ARG A 448 11.39 10.40 -2.04
CA ARG A 448 11.89 10.21 -3.39
C ARG A 448 13.37 9.88 -3.37
N VAL A 449 13.76 8.96 -4.22
CA VAL A 449 15.18 8.79 -4.56
C VAL A 449 15.63 10.03 -5.32
N PRO A 450 16.73 10.69 -4.92
CA PRO A 450 17.22 11.89 -5.60
C PRO A 450 17.45 11.65 -7.09
N ALA A 451 17.06 12.61 -7.93
CA ALA A 451 17.20 12.50 -9.38
C ALA A 451 18.66 12.28 -9.82
N ASP A 452 19.62 12.84 -9.09
CA ASP A 452 21.04 12.65 -9.36
C ASP A 452 21.48 11.19 -9.21
N VAL A 453 20.84 10.42 -8.31
CA VAL A 453 21.08 8.98 -8.15
C VAL A 453 20.60 8.20 -9.38
N LEU A 454 19.52 8.66 -10.01
CA LEU A 454 18.91 8.01 -11.18
C LEU A 454 19.45 8.57 -12.51
N GLY A 455 20.37 9.53 -12.45
CA GLY A 455 20.90 10.25 -13.60
C GLY A 455 21.71 9.35 -14.54
N PRO A 456 21.87 9.76 -15.84
CA PRO A 456 22.58 8.99 -16.85
C PRO A 456 24.11 9.01 -16.69
N ASP A 457 24.65 9.97 -15.94
CA ASP A 457 26.09 10.09 -15.66
C ASP A 457 26.45 9.13 -14.51
N SER A 458 27.06 8.01 -14.85
CA SER A 458 27.39 6.93 -13.91
C SER A 458 28.30 7.37 -12.74
N GLN A 459 29.20 8.34 -12.98
CA GLN A 459 30.10 8.84 -11.93
C GLN A 459 29.35 9.75 -10.94
N LYS A 460 28.54 10.67 -11.46
CA LYS A 460 27.72 11.57 -10.62
C LYS A 460 26.66 10.78 -9.85
N ALA A 461 25.99 9.87 -10.52
CA ALA A 461 24.99 9.01 -9.90
C ALA A 461 25.57 8.17 -8.76
N ARG A 462 26.79 7.68 -8.93
CA ARG A 462 27.47 6.94 -7.88
C ARG A 462 27.81 7.81 -6.68
N VAL A 463 28.36 9.00 -6.88
CA VAL A 463 28.66 9.93 -5.78
C VAL A 463 27.38 10.32 -5.03
N ALA A 464 26.30 10.58 -5.77
CA ALA A 464 25.00 10.88 -5.19
C ALA A 464 24.45 9.70 -4.39
N LEU A 465 24.61 8.47 -4.89
CA LEU A 465 24.18 7.26 -4.18
C LEU A 465 24.99 7.01 -2.90
N GLU A 466 26.31 7.21 -2.94
CA GLU A 466 27.17 7.09 -1.75
C GLU A 466 26.72 8.11 -0.68
N GLY A 467 26.44 9.35 -1.08
CA GLY A 467 25.90 10.39 -0.21
C GLY A 467 24.55 10.00 0.39
N LEU A 468 23.62 9.52 -0.44
CA LEU A 468 22.30 9.04 -0.01
C LEU A 468 22.44 7.93 1.04
N VAL A 469 23.28 6.92 0.78
CA VAL A 469 23.51 5.79 1.71
C VAL A 469 24.07 6.29 3.04
N GLN A 470 25.00 7.26 3.04
CA GLN A 470 25.57 7.85 4.23
C GLN A 470 24.50 8.65 5.03
N ASP A 471 23.68 9.43 4.34
CA ASP A 471 22.61 10.23 4.98
C ASP A 471 21.55 9.33 5.60
N LEU A 472 21.13 8.28 4.91
CA LEU A 472 20.16 7.32 5.43
C LEU A 472 20.69 6.58 6.67
N ARG A 473 21.96 6.17 6.66
CA ARG A 473 22.61 5.56 7.84
C ARG A 473 22.71 6.52 9.02
N ALA A 474 22.97 7.79 8.74
CA ALA A 474 23.03 8.82 9.75
C ALA A 474 21.64 9.37 10.15
N ARG A 475 20.56 8.77 9.62
CA ARG A 475 19.16 9.21 9.81
C ARG A 475 18.88 10.65 9.35
N ARG A 476 19.67 11.15 8.39
CA ARG A 476 19.53 12.49 7.78
C ARG A 476 18.75 12.40 6.48
N PHE A 477 17.46 12.16 6.53
CA PHE A 477 16.60 12.00 5.34
C PHE A 477 15.40 12.96 5.32
N GLN A 478 15.33 13.91 6.25
CA GLN A 478 14.20 14.85 6.33
C GLN A 478 14.03 15.67 5.03
N SER A 479 15.14 16.05 4.40
CA SER A 479 15.13 16.79 3.12
C SER A 479 14.63 15.95 1.93
N LEU A 480 14.55 14.63 2.08
CA LEU A 480 14.06 13.71 1.07
C LEU A 480 12.55 13.44 1.21
N ILE A 481 11.96 13.84 2.34
CA ILE A 481 10.53 13.70 2.58
C ILE A 481 9.79 14.69 1.70
N TRP A 482 8.79 14.17 1.02
CA TRP A 482 7.93 14.93 0.15
C TRP A 482 6.46 14.73 0.54
N GLN A 483 5.82 15.83 0.85
CA GLN A 483 4.42 15.88 1.21
C GLN A 483 3.62 16.39 0.02
N ARG A 484 2.69 15.60 -0.46
CA ARG A 484 1.80 15.94 -1.57
C ARG A 484 0.39 15.48 -1.25
N PRO A 485 -0.32 16.19 -0.36
CA PRO A 485 -1.69 15.86 -0.03
C PRO A 485 -2.59 16.06 -1.24
N THR A 486 -3.22 15.00 -1.72
CA THR A 486 -4.09 15.04 -2.89
C THR A 486 -5.48 14.49 -2.59
N TYR A 487 -6.45 14.89 -3.38
CA TYR A 487 -7.83 14.43 -3.31
C TYR A 487 -8.44 14.35 -4.70
N ALA A 488 -9.35 13.42 -4.93
CA ALA A 488 -10.18 13.43 -6.13
C ALA A 488 -11.46 14.22 -5.83
N ARG A 489 -11.89 15.03 -6.82
CA ARG A 489 -13.13 15.80 -6.78
C ARG A 489 -14.04 15.35 -7.91
N LEU A 490 -15.30 15.05 -7.55
CA LEU A 490 -16.35 14.76 -8.50
C LEU A 490 -17.49 15.75 -8.28
N ARG A 491 -18.03 16.31 -9.35
CA ARG A 491 -19.26 17.10 -9.33
C ARG A 491 -20.29 16.39 -10.19
N LEU A 492 -21.42 16.09 -9.58
CA LEU A 492 -22.54 15.41 -10.26
C LEU A 492 -23.69 16.36 -10.49
N ALA A 493 -24.36 16.18 -11.62
CA ALA A 493 -25.65 16.76 -11.93
C ALA A 493 -26.62 15.60 -12.18
N GLY A 494 -27.53 15.36 -11.23
CA GLY A 494 -28.29 14.11 -11.15
C GLY A 494 -27.35 12.91 -11.00
N ASP A 495 -27.56 11.86 -11.81
CA ASP A 495 -26.77 10.63 -11.76
C ASP A 495 -25.53 10.65 -12.68
N ARG A 496 -25.04 11.83 -13.09
CA ARG A 496 -23.89 11.95 -13.97
C ARG A 496 -22.80 12.82 -13.39
N VAL A 497 -21.59 12.33 -13.44
CA VAL A 497 -20.39 13.13 -13.18
C VAL A 497 -20.17 14.07 -14.35
N VAL A 498 -20.22 15.37 -14.06
CA VAL A 498 -19.99 16.44 -15.06
C VAL A 498 -18.58 17.02 -14.96
N GLU A 499 -17.90 16.80 -13.85
CA GLU A 499 -16.51 17.21 -13.63
C GLU A 499 -15.82 16.17 -12.73
N ALA A 500 -14.61 15.76 -13.10
CA ALA A 500 -13.79 14.82 -12.36
C ALA A 500 -12.33 15.22 -12.47
N SER A 501 -11.67 15.42 -11.32
CA SER A 501 -10.26 15.85 -11.24
C SER A 501 -9.56 15.21 -10.05
N VAL A 502 -8.23 15.22 -10.09
CA VAL A 502 -7.38 15.03 -8.91
C VAL A 502 -6.61 16.32 -8.69
N GLU A 503 -6.67 16.82 -7.48
CA GLU A 503 -6.14 18.11 -7.10
C GLU A 503 -5.20 17.97 -5.90
N GLU A 504 -4.21 18.87 -5.80
CA GLU A 504 -3.31 18.93 -4.67
C GLU A 504 -3.80 20.02 -3.70
N TYR A 505 -3.86 19.69 -2.42
CA TYR A 505 -4.27 20.62 -1.39
C TYR A 505 -3.18 21.66 -1.15
N GLN A 506 -3.50 22.94 -1.39
CA GLN A 506 -2.57 24.07 -1.31
C GLN A 506 -2.65 24.86 0.01
N GLY A 507 -3.31 24.29 1.03
CA GLY A 507 -3.51 24.96 2.31
C GLY A 507 -4.65 25.98 2.31
N ARG A 508 -4.68 26.84 3.35
CA ARG A 508 -5.82 27.77 3.63
C ARG A 508 -6.18 28.72 2.49
N HIS A 509 -5.25 29.04 1.62
CA HIS A 509 -5.43 30.06 0.58
C HIS A 509 -5.62 29.46 -0.82
N GLY A 510 -5.63 28.13 -0.92
CA GLY A 510 -5.90 27.44 -2.18
C GLY A 510 -7.41 27.25 -2.42
N PRO A 511 -7.86 27.19 -3.67
CA PRO A 511 -9.24 26.82 -3.98
C PRO A 511 -9.51 25.35 -3.59
N LEU A 512 -10.71 25.08 -3.10
CA LEU A 512 -11.28 23.74 -2.94
C LEU A 512 -12.40 23.54 -3.95
#